data_802c79917f7fd9b7dc2e8715a447b194
#
_entry.id   802c79917f7fd9b7dc2e8715a447b194
#
_cell.length_a   1.000
_cell.length_b   1.000
_cell.length_c   1.000
_cell.angle_alpha   90.00
_cell.angle_beta   90.00
_cell.angle_gamma   90.00
#
_symmetry.space_group_name_H-M   'P 1'
#
loop_
_entity.id
_entity.type
_entity.pdbx_description
1 polymer ?
#
loop_
_entity_poly.entity_id
_entity_poly.type
_entity_poly.pdbx_seq_one_letter_code
_entity_poly.pdbx_strand_id
1 'polypeptide(L)'
;MKKLILLSALYGAFFGINTMKAQDADTKKSFLTTGVSISIPKEHSITVYGGVSTSPEHTQIAMVMPNIKINKYISFMPLYVFLKSPQAHSKEAKEHQVNAMLTFSLPLDKQGKWILQNRNTYLHRFIVGGEDFDFYRGRLGIVHRAKIFDKSVNFFAHDEIFIDLKKGDFARNRVYLGADIKLFNWLNPQFFYIYQSHKNHASPNNHLFVIAAIIPLGNHGFFWS
;
A
#
# COMPACT_ATOMS: atom_id res chain seq x y z
N MET A 1 26.80 15.00 7.24
CA MET A 1 25.84 16.08 7.56
C MET A 1 24.56 16.07 6.71
N LYS A 2 24.62 15.94 5.37
CA LYS A 2 23.40 15.93 4.51
C LYS A 2 22.38 14.81 4.81
N LYS A 3 22.84 13.65 5.33
CA LYS A 3 21.96 12.52 5.67
C LYS A 3 21.12 12.77 6.93
N LEU A 4 21.62 13.56 7.88
CA LEU A 4 20.91 13.89 9.12
C LEU A 4 19.79 14.91 8.88
N ILE A 5 20.00 15.85 7.95
CA ILE A 5 19.02 16.88 7.60
C ILE A 5 17.81 16.26 6.89
N LEU A 6 18.02 15.22 6.08
CA LEU A 6 16.93 14.53 5.41
C LEU A 6 16.05 13.72 6.39
N LEU A 7 16.68 13.09 7.40
CA LEU A 7 15.94 12.39 8.47
C LEU A 7 15.12 13.38 9.31
N SER A 8 15.66 14.56 9.62
CA SER A 8 14.94 15.58 10.37
C SER A 8 13.81 16.22 9.58
N ALA A 9 13.96 16.38 8.26
CA ALA A 9 12.88 16.88 7.38
C ALA A 9 11.74 15.84 7.25
N LEU A 10 12.06 14.55 7.18
CA LEU A 10 11.06 13.47 7.24
C LEU A 10 10.34 13.45 8.59
N TYR A 11 11.06 13.68 9.69
CA TYR A 11 10.49 13.76 11.04
C TYR A 11 9.59 14.99 11.21
N GLY A 12 9.99 16.15 10.67
CA GLY A 12 9.21 17.40 10.71
C GLY A 12 7.90 17.34 9.90
N ALA A 13 7.92 16.68 8.73
CA ALA A 13 6.71 16.44 7.95
C ALA A 13 5.70 15.54 8.68
N PHE A 14 6.20 14.66 9.56
CA PHE A 14 5.38 13.74 10.34
C PHE A 14 4.58 14.42 11.45
N PHE A 15 5.15 15.44 12.10
CA PHE A 15 4.48 16.17 13.18
C PHE A 15 3.46 17.20 12.68
N GLY A 16 3.62 17.71 11.45
CA GLY A 16 2.69 18.68 10.85
C GLY A 16 1.32 18.10 10.46
N ILE A 17 1.22 16.78 10.30
CA ILE A 17 -0.03 16.11 9.87
C ILE A 17 -1.05 15.98 11.01
N ASN A 18 -0.61 16.09 12.26
CA ASN A 18 -1.48 15.89 13.43
C ASN A 18 -2.39 17.07 13.78
N THR A 19 -2.32 18.20 13.08
CA THR A 19 -3.06 19.42 13.44
C THR A 19 -4.32 19.68 12.63
N MET A 20 -4.67 18.83 11.66
CA MET A 20 -5.95 18.97 10.96
C MET A 20 -7.08 18.45 11.84
N LYS A 21 -7.73 19.32 12.59
CA LYS A 21 -9.01 19.04 13.25
C LYS A 21 -10.06 18.74 12.18
N ALA A 22 -10.52 17.49 12.12
CA ALA A 22 -11.69 17.14 11.33
C ALA A 22 -12.94 17.40 12.15
N GLN A 23 -13.79 18.18 11.62
CA GLN A 23 -15.22 18.18 11.91
C GLN A 23 -15.80 17.02 11.10
N ASP A 24 -16.41 16.05 11.75
CA ASP A 24 -17.10 14.86 11.25
C ASP A 24 -16.42 13.52 11.49
N ALA A 25 -17.27 12.51 11.63
CA ALA A 25 -17.06 11.14 12.08
C ALA A 25 -15.99 10.30 11.31
N ASP A 26 -15.23 10.89 10.39
CA ASP A 26 -14.21 10.19 9.60
C ASP A 26 -12.96 9.87 10.42
N THR A 27 -12.49 8.64 10.34
CA THR A 27 -11.27 8.24 11.04
C THR A 27 -10.02 8.54 10.20
N LYS A 28 -9.03 9.16 10.83
CA LYS A 28 -7.73 9.44 10.23
C LYS A 28 -6.68 8.52 10.83
N LYS A 29 -5.97 7.78 9.98
CA LYS A 29 -4.88 6.89 10.39
C LYS A 29 -3.66 7.17 9.53
N SER A 30 -2.48 7.19 10.13
CA SER A 30 -1.22 7.24 9.40
C SER A 30 -0.43 5.98 9.68
N PHE A 31 0.22 5.44 8.66
CA PHE A 31 1.10 4.29 8.79
C PHE A 31 2.52 4.68 8.41
N LEU A 32 3.46 4.35 9.26
CA LEU A 32 4.87 4.38 8.96
C LEU A 32 5.35 2.95 8.76
N THR A 33 5.86 2.65 7.59
CA THR A 33 6.36 1.33 7.25
C THR A 33 7.79 1.40 6.73
N THR A 34 8.55 0.36 6.99
CA THR A 34 9.85 0.15 6.36
C THR A 34 9.90 -1.24 5.77
N GLY A 35 10.65 -1.41 4.70
CA GLY A 35 10.74 -2.70 4.05
C GLY A 35 12.08 -2.92 3.36
N VAL A 36 12.39 -4.18 3.16
CA VAL A 36 13.53 -4.64 2.38
C VAL A 36 13.03 -5.36 1.16
N SER A 37 13.50 -4.97 -0.01
CA SER A 37 13.18 -5.58 -1.29
C SER A 37 14.39 -6.28 -1.86
N ILE A 38 14.27 -7.59 -2.09
CA ILE A 38 15.29 -8.43 -2.67
C ILE A 38 14.92 -8.71 -4.12
N SER A 39 15.79 -8.32 -5.05
CA SER A 39 15.63 -8.62 -6.46
C SER A 39 16.10 -10.05 -6.75
N ILE A 40 15.32 -10.77 -7.56
CA ILE A 40 15.58 -12.13 -8.00
C ILE A 40 15.68 -12.12 -9.53
N PRO A 41 16.48 -13.03 -10.17
CA PRO A 41 16.56 -13.10 -11.63
C PRO A 41 15.20 -13.12 -12.34
N LYS A 42 15.14 -12.64 -13.58
CA LYS A 42 13.93 -12.51 -14.41
C LYS A 42 12.91 -11.47 -13.88
N GLU A 43 13.41 -10.39 -13.27
CA GLU A 43 12.58 -9.29 -12.73
C GLU A 43 11.61 -9.72 -11.61
N HIS A 44 11.86 -10.86 -10.97
CA HIS A 44 11.13 -11.23 -9.76
C HIS A 44 11.70 -10.48 -8.55
N SER A 45 10.89 -10.39 -7.49
CA SER A 45 11.34 -9.78 -6.24
C SER A 45 10.55 -10.31 -5.06
N ILE A 46 11.13 -10.18 -3.87
CA ILE A 46 10.42 -10.40 -2.61
C ILE A 46 10.61 -9.14 -1.77
N THR A 47 9.52 -8.56 -1.27
CA THR A 47 9.59 -7.49 -0.30
C THR A 47 8.99 -7.92 1.01
N VAL A 48 9.69 -7.60 2.07
CA VAL A 48 9.22 -7.78 3.44
C VAL A 48 9.06 -6.39 4.05
N TYR A 49 7.88 -6.10 4.58
CA TYR A 49 7.57 -4.84 5.26
C TYR A 49 7.24 -5.09 6.72
N GLY A 50 7.60 -4.11 7.54
CA GLY A 50 7.09 -3.96 8.89
C GLY A 50 6.70 -2.51 9.15
N GLY A 51 5.72 -2.28 10.01
CA GLY A 51 5.30 -0.92 10.31
C GLY A 51 4.29 -0.81 11.44
N VAL A 52 3.98 0.43 11.77
CA VAL A 52 3.01 0.75 12.82
C VAL A 52 2.11 1.89 12.36
N SER A 53 0.87 1.91 12.84
CA SER A 53 0.03 3.09 12.70
C SER A 53 0.34 4.09 13.81
N THR A 54 0.23 5.38 13.48
CA THR A 54 0.37 6.48 14.45
C THR A 54 -0.95 6.82 15.14
N SER A 55 -2.04 6.10 14.81
CA SER A 55 -3.33 6.25 15.49
C SER A 55 -3.24 5.76 16.94
N PRO A 56 -4.15 6.18 17.83
CA PRO A 56 -4.16 5.71 19.22
C PRO A 56 -4.14 4.19 19.38
N GLU A 57 -4.63 3.48 18.36
CA GLU A 57 -4.70 2.01 18.36
C GLU A 57 -3.35 1.33 18.05
N HIS A 58 -2.32 2.07 17.62
CA HIS A 58 -0.97 1.55 17.33
C HIS A 58 -0.96 0.19 16.60
N THR A 59 -1.77 0.07 15.55
CA THR A 59 -1.82 -1.17 14.76
C THR A 59 -0.45 -1.50 14.18
N GLN A 60 0.06 -2.68 14.49
CA GLN A 60 1.29 -3.23 13.91
C GLN A 60 0.94 -3.97 12.63
N ILE A 61 1.79 -3.86 11.62
CA ILE A 61 1.66 -4.55 10.35
C ILE A 61 2.97 -5.23 9.97
N ALA A 62 2.87 -6.45 9.49
CA ALA A 62 3.97 -7.14 8.81
C ALA A 62 3.46 -7.74 7.51
N MET A 63 4.23 -7.64 6.43
CA MET A 63 3.84 -8.12 5.10
C MET A 63 5.01 -8.81 4.41
N VAL A 64 4.69 -9.88 3.68
CA VAL A 64 5.61 -10.53 2.75
C VAL A 64 4.96 -10.54 1.38
N MET A 65 5.65 -9.96 0.39
CA MET A 65 5.14 -9.72 -0.95
C MET A 65 6.12 -10.24 -2.01
N PRO A 66 6.07 -11.52 -2.39
CA PRO A 66 6.73 -12.00 -3.59
C PRO A 66 6.06 -11.38 -4.83
N ASN A 67 6.83 -10.83 -5.75
CA ASN A 67 6.35 -10.38 -7.04
C ASN A 67 6.95 -11.26 -8.15
N ILE A 68 6.09 -11.98 -8.85
CA ILE A 68 6.44 -12.91 -9.91
C ILE A 68 6.07 -12.27 -11.24
N LYS A 69 7.04 -11.83 -11.99
CA LYS A 69 6.85 -11.30 -13.35
C LYS A 69 6.56 -12.46 -14.30
N ILE A 70 5.36 -12.53 -14.85
CA ILE A 70 4.96 -13.54 -15.83
C ILE A 70 5.45 -13.11 -17.22
N ASN A 71 5.21 -11.85 -17.57
CA ASN A 71 5.74 -11.21 -18.78
C ASN A 71 5.76 -9.68 -18.59
N LYS A 72 6.08 -8.91 -19.64
CA LYS A 72 6.17 -7.44 -19.57
C LYS A 72 4.88 -6.74 -19.17
N TYR A 73 3.75 -7.41 -19.28
CA TYR A 73 2.44 -6.83 -19.00
C TYR A 73 1.75 -7.42 -17.75
N ILE A 74 2.17 -8.62 -17.33
CA ILE A 74 1.45 -9.39 -16.32
C ILE A 74 2.40 -9.76 -15.18
N SER A 75 1.95 -9.50 -13.96
CA SER A 75 2.63 -9.98 -12.74
C SER A 75 1.63 -10.63 -11.79
N PHE A 76 2.10 -11.63 -11.05
CA PHE A 76 1.38 -12.30 -9.98
C PHE A 76 2.09 -12.04 -8.65
N MET A 77 1.32 -11.69 -7.62
CA MET A 77 1.84 -11.37 -6.30
C MET A 77 1.01 -12.08 -5.23
N PRO A 78 1.46 -13.23 -4.73
CA PRO A 78 0.94 -13.77 -3.48
C PRO A 78 1.41 -12.87 -2.35
N LEU A 79 0.50 -12.38 -1.53
CA LEU A 79 0.79 -11.48 -0.42
C LEU A 79 0.26 -12.07 0.87
N TYR A 80 1.12 -12.13 1.87
CA TYR A 80 0.71 -12.39 3.25
C TYR A 80 0.82 -11.12 4.09
N VAL A 81 -0.21 -10.83 4.89
CA VAL A 81 -0.25 -9.70 5.81
C VAL A 81 -0.62 -10.21 7.20
N PHE A 82 0.13 -9.78 8.18
CA PHE A 82 -0.22 -9.90 9.59
C PHE A 82 -0.52 -8.53 10.16
N LEU A 83 -1.66 -8.41 10.84
CA LEU A 83 -2.09 -7.21 11.55
C LEU A 83 -2.32 -7.54 13.02
N LYS A 84 -1.82 -6.66 13.88
CA LYS A 84 -2.07 -6.73 15.32
C LYS A 84 -2.50 -5.35 15.80
N SER A 85 -3.74 -5.27 16.30
CA SER A 85 -4.32 -4.02 16.81
C SER A 85 -4.70 -4.19 18.27
N PRO A 86 -4.31 -3.28 19.17
CA PRO A 86 -4.87 -3.25 20.52
C PRO A 86 -6.36 -2.91 20.45
N GLN A 87 -7.17 -3.60 21.22
CA GLN A 87 -8.59 -3.27 21.40
C GLN A 87 -8.81 -2.52 22.71
N ALA A 88 -9.85 -1.67 22.75
CA ALA A 88 -10.14 -0.78 23.87
C ALA A 88 -10.40 -1.48 25.22
N HIS A 89 -10.56 -2.80 25.28
CA HIS A 89 -10.82 -3.56 26.48
C HIS A 89 -9.97 -4.84 26.58
N SER A 90 -8.65 -4.70 26.56
CA SER A 90 -7.66 -5.72 26.94
C SER A 90 -7.45 -6.93 26.00
N LYS A 91 -8.16 -7.10 24.91
CA LYS A 91 -7.90 -8.19 23.95
C LYS A 91 -7.24 -7.62 22.68
N GLU A 92 -6.07 -8.14 22.34
CA GLU A 92 -5.41 -7.84 21.07
C GLU A 92 -6.18 -8.48 19.92
N ALA A 93 -6.57 -7.69 18.92
CA ALA A 93 -7.10 -8.24 17.68
C ALA A 93 -5.92 -8.63 16.77
N LYS A 94 -5.88 -9.88 16.36
CA LYS A 94 -4.91 -10.41 15.41
C LYS A 94 -5.64 -10.83 14.14
N GLU A 95 -5.09 -10.44 13.02
CA GLU A 95 -5.63 -10.75 11.71
C GLU A 95 -4.50 -11.23 10.80
N HIS A 96 -4.74 -12.29 10.07
CA HIS A 96 -3.90 -12.80 9.00
C HIS A 96 -4.63 -12.64 7.68
N GLN A 97 -3.96 -12.13 6.66
CA GLN A 97 -4.51 -12.00 5.33
C GLN A 97 -3.65 -12.75 4.32
N VAL A 98 -4.30 -13.54 3.49
CA VAL A 98 -3.68 -14.15 2.31
C VAL A 98 -4.33 -13.54 1.08
N ASN A 99 -3.51 -12.99 0.19
CA ASN A 99 -3.98 -12.37 -1.04
C ASN A 99 -3.31 -13.04 -2.24
N ALA A 100 -4.09 -13.32 -3.27
CA ALA A 100 -3.61 -13.69 -4.59
C ALA A 100 -3.91 -12.55 -5.56
N MET A 101 -2.88 -11.81 -6.00
CA MET A 101 -3.03 -10.62 -6.81
C MET A 101 -2.48 -10.83 -8.21
N LEU A 102 -3.32 -10.62 -9.23
CA LEU A 102 -2.93 -10.60 -10.63
C LEU A 102 -3.02 -9.16 -11.15
N THR A 103 -1.91 -8.62 -11.64
CA THR A 103 -1.83 -7.25 -12.15
C THR A 103 -1.53 -7.26 -13.65
N PHE A 104 -2.32 -6.51 -14.39
CA PHE A 104 -2.12 -6.19 -15.80
C PHE A 104 -1.64 -4.75 -15.90
N SER A 105 -0.57 -4.51 -16.67
CA SER A 105 0.02 -3.19 -16.88
C SER A 105 0.16 -2.92 -18.37
N LEU A 106 -0.61 -1.98 -18.89
CA LEU A 106 -0.64 -1.65 -20.32
C LEU A 106 -0.05 -0.25 -20.54
N PRO A 107 1.09 -0.11 -21.23
CA PRO A 107 1.58 1.19 -21.64
C PRO A 107 0.56 1.88 -22.58
N LEU A 108 0.21 3.14 -22.27
CA LEU A 108 -0.73 3.94 -23.07
C LEU A 108 -0.01 4.81 -24.11
N ASP A 109 1.31 4.97 -23.96
CA ASP A 109 2.15 5.73 -24.89
C ASP A 109 3.38 4.91 -25.30
N LYS A 110 3.99 5.28 -26.42
CA LYS A 110 5.19 4.60 -26.96
C LYS A 110 6.41 4.72 -26.05
N GLN A 111 6.44 5.73 -25.20
CA GLN A 111 7.55 5.96 -24.28
C GLN A 111 7.38 5.20 -22.95
N GLY A 112 6.21 4.58 -22.72
CA GLY A 112 5.89 3.89 -21.47
C GLY A 112 5.81 4.81 -20.25
N LYS A 113 5.54 6.12 -20.48
CA LYS A 113 5.37 7.08 -19.39
C LYS A 113 4.02 6.94 -18.70
N TRP A 114 2.99 6.64 -19.47
CA TRP A 114 1.64 6.42 -18.96
C TRP A 114 1.31 4.93 -19.02
N ILE A 115 0.87 4.38 -17.89
CA ILE A 115 0.54 2.96 -17.78
C ILE A 115 -0.85 2.85 -17.17
N LEU A 116 -1.75 2.16 -17.87
CA LEU A 116 -3.00 1.69 -17.30
C LEU A 116 -2.73 0.42 -16.51
N GLN A 117 -3.15 0.38 -15.25
CA GLN A 117 -3.05 -0.80 -14.41
C GLN A 117 -4.43 -1.32 -14.01
N ASN A 118 -4.63 -2.62 -14.18
CA ASN A 118 -5.76 -3.34 -13.63
C ASN A 118 -5.24 -4.46 -12.73
N ARG A 119 -5.70 -4.51 -11.48
CA ARG A 119 -5.34 -5.53 -10.50
C ARG A 119 -6.58 -6.24 -10.01
N ASN A 120 -6.54 -7.55 -10.06
CA ASN A 120 -7.57 -8.43 -9.54
C ASN A 120 -6.99 -9.20 -8.37
N THR A 121 -7.66 -9.16 -7.23
CA THR A 121 -7.16 -9.76 -5.99
C THR A 121 -8.26 -10.60 -5.35
N TYR A 122 -7.95 -11.85 -5.06
CA TYR A 122 -8.65 -12.62 -4.05
C TYR A 122 -7.99 -12.37 -2.70
N LEU A 123 -8.76 -12.00 -1.70
CA LEU A 123 -8.32 -11.73 -0.34
C LEU A 123 -9.10 -12.60 0.64
N HIS A 124 -8.40 -13.47 1.36
CA HIS A 124 -8.94 -14.17 2.52
C HIS A 124 -8.38 -13.57 3.82
N ARG A 125 -9.26 -13.27 4.78
CA ARG A 125 -8.94 -12.68 6.08
C ARG A 125 -9.29 -13.66 7.17
N PHE A 126 -8.30 -14.12 7.91
CA PHE A 126 -8.46 -14.92 9.14
C PHE A 126 -8.43 -13.98 10.34
N ILE A 127 -9.51 -13.92 11.10
CA ILE A 127 -9.59 -13.10 12.32
C ILE A 127 -9.52 -14.03 13.52
N VAL A 128 -8.47 -13.91 14.31
CA VAL A 128 -8.28 -14.76 15.49
C VAL A 128 -9.40 -14.49 16.51
N GLY A 129 -10.25 -15.51 16.73
CA GLY A 129 -11.42 -15.40 17.61
C GLY A 129 -12.63 -14.67 17.01
N GLY A 130 -12.65 -14.47 15.70
CA GLY A 130 -13.74 -13.85 14.95
C GLY A 130 -14.16 -14.67 13.74
N GLU A 131 -15.00 -14.09 12.89
CA GLU A 131 -15.39 -14.66 11.61
C GLU A 131 -14.37 -14.35 10.53
N ASP A 132 -14.16 -15.29 9.62
CA ASP A 132 -13.33 -15.11 8.44
C ASP A 132 -14.11 -14.44 7.32
N PHE A 133 -13.39 -13.66 6.49
CA PHE A 133 -13.97 -12.94 5.38
C PHE A 133 -13.23 -13.20 4.09
N ASP A 134 -13.98 -13.33 3.01
CA ASP A 134 -13.50 -13.45 1.65
C ASP A 134 -13.90 -12.25 0.82
N PHE A 135 -12.95 -11.63 0.16
CA PHE A 135 -13.20 -10.50 -0.72
C PHE A 135 -12.59 -10.71 -2.10
N TYR A 136 -13.32 -10.32 -3.11
CA TYR A 136 -12.73 -9.93 -4.37
C TYR A 136 -12.43 -8.43 -4.33
N ARG A 137 -11.23 -8.05 -4.84
CA ARG A 137 -10.83 -6.65 -4.96
C ARG A 137 -10.45 -6.39 -6.42
N GLY A 138 -11.15 -5.49 -7.06
CA GLY A 138 -10.84 -5.00 -8.40
C GLY A 138 -10.25 -3.59 -8.30
N ARG A 139 -9.02 -3.38 -8.76
CA ARG A 139 -8.35 -2.08 -8.78
C ARG A 139 -8.05 -1.68 -10.21
N LEU A 140 -8.46 -0.46 -10.59
CA LEU A 140 -8.12 0.16 -11.86
C LEU A 140 -7.45 1.50 -11.59
N GLY A 141 -6.45 1.87 -12.40
CA GLY A 141 -5.82 3.17 -12.26
C GLY A 141 -4.72 3.44 -13.26
N ILE A 142 -4.07 4.56 -13.07
CA ILE A 142 -3.04 5.08 -13.96
C ILE A 142 -1.77 5.32 -13.16
N VAL A 143 -0.63 4.97 -13.76
CA VAL A 143 0.71 5.32 -13.27
C VAL A 143 1.36 6.23 -14.29
N HIS A 144 1.91 7.35 -13.83
CA HIS A 144 2.71 8.27 -14.64
C HIS A 144 4.16 8.24 -14.19
N ARG A 145 5.06 7.84 -15.08
CA ARG A 145 6.50 7.81 -14.88
C ARG A 145 7.11 9.15 -15.27
N ALA A 146 7.79 9.81 -14.34
CA ALA A 146 8.46 11.08 -14.56
C ALA A 146 9.90 11.04 -14.06
N LYS A 147 10.67 12.04 -14.48
CA LYS A 147 11.97 12.36 -13.88
C LYS A 147 11.88 13.75 -13.25
N ILE A 148 12.22 13.84 -11.97
CA ILE A 148 12.27 15.10 -11.22
C ILE A 148 13.66 15.18 -10.60
N PHE A 149 14.43 16.24 -10.93
CA PHE A 149 15.84 16.40 -10.50
C PHE A 149 16.66 15.10 -10.69
N ASP A 150 16.57 14.51 -11.88
CA ASP A 150 17.24 13.25 -12.27
C ASP A 150 16.83 12.00 -11.48
N LYS A 151 15.83 12.10 -10.60
CA LYS A 151 15.27 10.96 -9.90
C LYS A 151 14.04 10.43 -10.64
N SER A 152 13.94 9.11 -10.73
CA SER A 152 12.73 8.46 -11.26
C SER A 152 11.62 8.53 -10.21
N VAL A 153 10.47 9.02 -10.63
CA VAL A 153 9.26 9.13 -9.80
C VAL A 153 8.10 8.50 -10.54
N ASN A 154 7.34 7.65 -9.87
CA ASN A 154 6.08 7.14 -10.38
C ASN A 154 4.95 7.76 -9.56
N PHE A 155 4.12 8.55 -10.20
CA PHE A 155 2.85 9.01 -9.63
C PHE A 155 1.76 8.01 -9.96
N PHE A 156 0.86 7.75 -9.04
CA PHE A 156 -0.25 6.85 -9.29
C PHE A 156 -1.57 7.35 -8.72
N ALA A 157 -2.62 7.03 -9.45
CA ALA A 157 -4.00 7.21 -9.01
C ALA A 157 -4.78 5.94 -9.32
N HIS A 158 -5.40 5.33 -8.32
CA HIS A 158 -6.15 4.09 -8.46
C HIS A 158 -7.50 4.19 -7.75
N ASP A 159 -8.49 3.53 -8.31
CA ASP A 159 -9.77 3.23 -7.70
C ASP A 159 -9.88 1.72 -7.45
N GLU A 160 -10.34 1.31 -6.26
CA GLU A 160 -10.41 -0.09 -5.86
C GLU A 160 -11.75 -0.39 -5.20
N ILE A 161 -12.48 -1.32 -5.75
CA ILE A 161 -13.72 -1.84 -5.18
C ILE A 161 -13.47 -3.14 -4.41
N PHE A 162 -14.26 -3.35 -3.36
CA PHE A 162 -14.29 -4.59 -2.60
C PHE A 162 -15.67 -5.20 -2.67
N ILE A 163 -15.72 -6.46 -3.06
CA ILE A 163 -16.94 -7.28 -3.08
C ILE A 163 -16.79 -8.38 -2.02
N ASP A 164 -17.71 -8.43 -1.07
CA ASP A 164 -17.81 -9.52 -0.10
C ASP A 164 -18.30 -10.77 -0.83
N LEU A 165 -17.46 -11.79 -0.94
CA LEU A 165 -17.78 -12.99 -1.71
C LEU A 165 -18.80 -13.89 -1.02
N LYS A 166 -18.91 -13.81 0.31
CA LYS A 166 -19.92 -14.57 1.08
C LYS A 166 -21.33 -14.00 0.87
N LYS A 167 -21.43 -12.67 0.72
CA LYS A 167 -22.71 -11.98 0.51
C LYS A 167 -23.02 -11.70 -0.94
N GLY A 168 -22.01 -11.77 -1.83
CA GLY A 168 -22.12 -11.38 -3.24
C GLY A 168 -22.36 -9.88 -3.43
N ASP A 169 -21.92 -9.03 -2.48
CA ASP A 169 -22.30 -7.63 -2.42
C ASP A 169 -21.10 -6.69 -2.32
N PHE A 170 -21.27 -5.46 -2.82
CA PHE A 170 -20.30 -4.38 -2.66
C PHE A 170 -20.13 -4.05 -1.17
N ALA A 171 -18.89 -4.03 -0.70
CA ALA A 171 -18.57 -3.77 0.69
C ALA A 171 -18.01 -2.35 0.91
N ARG A 172 -17.05 -1.93 0.07
CA ARG A 172 -16.36 -0.65 0.20
C ARG A 172 -15.60 -0.29 -1.07
N ASN A 173 -15.25 0.98 -1.16
CA ASN A 173 -14.37 1.54 -2.20
C ASN A 173 -13.14 2.18 -1.56
N ARG A 174 -12.02 2.20 -2.29
CA ARG A 174 -10.81 2.93 -1.95
C ARG A 174 -10.28 3.69 -3.14
N VAL A 175 -9.99 4.96 -2.93
CA VAL A 175 -9.20 5.77 -3.87
C VAL A 175 -7.78 5.92 -3.33
N TYR A 176 -6.79 5.65 -4.16
CA TYR A 176 -5.37 5.78 -3.85
C TYR A 176 -4.76 6.90 -4.70
N LEU A 177 -4.02 7.77 -4.05
CA LEU A 177 -3.20 8.78 -4.70
C LEU A 177 -1.80 8.74 -4.09
N GLY A 178 -0.76 8.71 -4.89
CA GLY A 178 0.58 8.65 -4.31
C GLY A 178 1.71 8.76 -5.30
N ALA A 179 2.91 8.59 -4.74
CA ALA A 179 4.14 8.55 -5.49
C ALA A 179 5.12 7.57 -4.85
N ASP A 180 5.89 6.89 -5.67
CA ASP A 180 7.11 6.23 -5.28
C ASP A 180 8.33 6.90 -5.96
N ILE A 181 9.44 6.98 -5.24
CA ILE A 181 10.60 7.74 -5.68
C ILE A 181 11.84 6.86 -5.58
N LYS A 182 12.59 6.72 -6.68
CA LYS A 182 13.94 6.17 -6.64
C LYS A 182 14.91 7.27 -6.19
N LEU A 183 14.98 7.49 -4.87
CA LEU A 183 15.75 8.60 -4.33
C LEU A 183 17.26 8.31 -4.34
N PHE A 184 17.63 7.12 -3.84
CA PHE A 184 19.00 6.61 -3.81
C PHE A 184 19.02 5.14 -4.21
N ASN A 185 20.19 4.61 -4.54
CA ASN A 185 20.32 3.17 -4.86
C ASN A 185 19.95 2.26 -3.68
N TRP A 186 19.95 2.81 -2.46
CA TRP A 186 19.67 2.09 -1.22
C TRP A 186 18.36 2.52 -0.55
N LEU A 187 17.60 3.49 -1.10
CA LEU A 187 16.36 3.99 -0.49
C LEU A 187 15.36 4.45 -1.54
N ASN A 188 14.19 3.83 -1.51
CA ASN A 188 13.02 4.17 -2.32
C ASN A 188 11.85 4.55 -1.39
N PRO A 189 11.65 5.83 -1.08
CA PRO A 189 10.49 6.27 -0.31
C PRO A 189 9.21 6.20 -1.16
N GLN A 190 8.12 5.84 -0.48
CA GLN A 190 6.77 5.84 -1.04
C GLN A 190 5.87 6.67 -0.14
N PHE A 191 5.02 7.46 -0.75
CA PHE A 191 4.04 8.31 -0.08
C PHE A 191 2.70 8.09 -0.75
N PHE A 192 1.67 7.72 0.00
CA PHE A 192 0.35 7.61 -0.56
C PHE A 192 -0.75 7.87 0.45
N TYR A 193 -1.82 8.38 -0.09
CA TYR A 193 -3.07 8.63 0.61
C TYR A 193 -4.11 7.65 0.10
N ILE A 194 -4.91 7.11 1.02
CA ILE A 194 -6.05 6.25 0.71
C ILE A 194 -7.29 6.86 1.35
N TYR A 195 -8.27 7.15 0.54
CA TYR A 195 -9.63 7.42 1.00
C TYR A 195 -10.45 6.15 0.87
N GLN A 196 -11.05 5.69 1.98
CA GLN A 196 -11.90 4.51 2.00
C GLN A 196 -13.32 4.91 2.41
N SER A 197 -14.28 4.63 1.55
CA SER A 197 -15.71 4.73 1.83
C SER A 197 -16.35 3.35 2.00
N HIS A 198 -17.37 3.29 2.85
CA HIS A 198 -18.13 2.08 3.14
C HIS A 198 -19.52 2.17 2.53
N LYS A 199 -20.10 1.03 2.07
CA LYS A 199 -21.45 0.96 1.52
C LYS A 199 -22.50 1.49 2.50
N ASN A 200 -22.35 1.12 3.76
CA ASN A 200 -23.27 1.57 4.81
C ASN A 200 -22.63 2.75 5.54
N HIS A 201 -23.30 3.91 5.50
CA HIS A 201 -22.91 5.10 6.26
C HIS A 201 -22.84 4.87 7.80
N ALA A 202 -23.18 3.66 8.27
CA ALA A 202 -23.00 3.25 9.67
C ALA A 202 -21.52 3.11 10.09
N SER A 203 -20.59 3.00 9.14
CA SER A 203 -19.14 3.02 9.41
C SER A 203 -18.57 4.32 8.88
N PRO A 204 -17.75 5.03 9.67
CA PRO A 204 -17.09 6.25 9.22
C PRO A 204 -16.15 5.96 8.06
N ASN A 205 -15.97 6.94 7.17
CA ASN A 205 -14.96 6.85 6.14
C ASN A 205 -13.56 6.89 6.76
N ASN A 206 -12.60 6.32 6.08
CA ASN A 206 -11.23 6.28 6.57
C ASN A 206 -10.30 7.07 5.64
N HIS A 207 -9.49 7.92 6.24
CA HIS A 207 -8.38 8.59 5.59
C HIS A 207 -7.07 7.97 6.09
N LEU A 208 -6.34 7.31 5.20
CA LEU A 208 -5.08 6.65 5.56
C LEU A 208 -3.94 7.35 4.81
N PHE A 209 -2.95 7.79 5.56
CA PHE A 209 -1.70 8.31 5.04
C PHE A 209 -0.62 7.26 5.26
N VAL A 210 0.09 6.88 4.22
CA VAL A 210 1.14 5.87 4.31
C VAL A 210 2.46 6.45 3.84
N ILE A 211 3.46 6.32 4.67
CA ILE A 211 4.85 6.59 4.35
C ILE A 211 5.61 5.27 4.47
N ALA A 212 6.22 4.86 3.38
CA ALA A 212 7.03 3.65 3.36
C ALA A 212 8.46 3.98 2.93
N ALA A 213 9.44 3.41 3.61
CA ALA A 213 10.84 3.46 3.23
C ALA A 213 11.27 2.06 2.80
N ILE A 214 11.60 1.89 1.52
CA ILE A 214 12.03 0.61 0.97
C ILE A 214 13.53 0.63 0.72
N ILE A 215 14.24 -0.38 1.23
CA ILE A 215 15.65 -0.60 1.02
C ILE A 215 15.79 -1.68 -0.07
N PRO A 216 16.15 -1.34 -1.31
CA PRO A 216 16.38 -2.33 -2.35
C PRO A 216 17.72 -3.03 -2.13
N LEU A 217 17.70 -4.36 -2.18
CA LEU A 217 18.88 -5.22 -2.22
C LEU A 217 18.97 -5.86 -3.60
N GLY A 218 19.91 -5.41 -4.42
CA GLY A 218 20.08 -5.83 -5.81
C GLY A 218 19.80 -4.72 -6.83
N ASN A 219 20.16 -4.97 -8.10
CA ASN A 219 20.18 -3.93 -9.15
C ASN A 219 18.85 -3.69 -9.86
N HIS A 220 17.77 -4.34 -9.46
CA HIS A 220 16.50 -4.28 -10.19
C HIS A 220 15.41 -3.51 -9.44
N GLY A 221 14.68 -2.74 -10.24
CA GLY A 221 13.84 -1.65 -9.83
C GLY A 221 12.52 -1.99 -9.14
N PHE A 222 11.78 -0.94 -8.98
CA PHE A 222 10.48 -0.71 -8.34
C PHE A 222 9.43 -1.81 -8.51
N PHE A 223 8.65 -2.02 -7.43
CA PHE A 223 7.53 -2.94 -7.35
C PHE A 223 6.33 -2.64 -8.24
N TRP A 224 6.25 -1.45 -8.79
CA TRP A 224 5.07 -0.95 -9.51
C TRP A 224 5.31 -0.78 -11.00
N SER A 225 6.41 -1.32 -11.52
CA SER A 225 6.70 -1.31 -12.97
C SER A 225 6.00 -2.43 -13.71
#